data_ba75fd5b1e9d9e450deff97affce6014
#
_entry.id   ba75fd5b1e9d9e450deff97affce6014
#
_cell.length_a   1.000
_cell.length_b   1.000
_cell.length_c   1.000
_cell.angle_alpha   90.00
_cell.angle_beta   90.00
_cell.angle_gamma   90.00
#
_symmetry.space_group_name_H-M   'P 1'
#
loop_
_entity.id
_entity.type
_entity.pdbx_description
1 polymer ?
#
loop_
_entity_poly.entity_id
_entity_poly.type
_entity_poly.pdbx_seq_one_letter_code
_entity_poly.pdbx_strand_id
1 'polypeptide(L)'
;MLTLSQLKQLLPKNPYVEHWHHALEQLFPDYDINTPKRMAAFIAQCSHESGGFMVLKENLNYRAATLRKIFPKYFPTDELANQYANMPNKQEAIANRIYASRMGNGDEASGDGFRYCGRGLIQLTGKENYSWFAASLEMPVEDLPEYLGTFEGALQSACWFWESNNLNQWADKGDILSLIHI
;
A
#
# COMPACT_ATOMS: atom_id res chain seq x y z
N MET A 1 19.09 -8.26 14.50
CA MET A 1 18.67 -7.82 13.16
C MET A 1 18.44 -9.04 12.27
N LEU A 2 17.49 -9.01 11.36
CA LEU A 2 17.26 -10.08 10.37
C LEU A 2 18.41 -10.09 9.37
N THR A 3 18.98 -11.27 9.08
CA THR A 3 20.06 -11.37 8.08
C THR A 3 19.48 -11.41 6.66
N LEU A 4 20.30 -11.00 5.67
CA LEU A 4 19.92 -11.10 4.26
C LEU A 4 19.53 -12.54 3.86
N SER A 5 20.25 -13.54 4.38
CA SER A 5 19.95 -14.96 4.11
C SER A 5 18.58 -15.39 4.63
N GLN A 6 18.21 -14.91 5.82
CA GLN A 6 16.88 -15.16 6.38
C GLN A 6 15.78 -14.46 5.57
N LEU A 7 16.02 -13.22 5.15
CA LEU A 7 15.05 -12.48 4.32
C LEU A 7 14.86 -13.15 2.95
N LYS A 8 15.93 -13.68 2.34
CA LYS A 8 15.86 -14.47 1.09
C LYS A 8 14.98 -15.72 1.24
N GLN A 9 14.99 -16.35 2.41
CA GLN A 9 14.11 -17.49 2.69
C GLN A 9 12.64 -17.07 2.87
N LEU A 10 12.38 -15.91 3.45
CA LEU A 10 11.03 -15.37 3.65
C LEU A 10 10.42 -14.81 2.36
N LEU A 11 11.24 -14.28 1.48
CA LEU A 11 10.84 -13.68 0.20
C LEU A 11 11.50 -14.39 -1.01
N PRO A 12 11.29 -15.71 -1.18
CA PRO A 12 12.09 -16.51 -2.11
C PRO A 12 11.89 -16.17 -3.59
N LYS A 13 10.81 -15.47 -3.93
CA LYS A 13 10.47 -15.06 -5.31
C LYS A 13 10.79 -13.60 -5.59
N ASN A 14 11.22 -12.83 -4.58
CA ASN A 14 11.48 -11.41 -4.76
C ASN A 14 12.91 -11.19 -5.30
N PRO A 15 13.07 -10.59 -6.49
CA PRO A 15 14.41 -10.35 -7.06
C PRO A 15 15.15 -9.18 -6.41
N TYR A 16 14.46 -8.38 -5.58
CA TYR A 16 14.98 -7.15 -4.96
C TYR A 16 15.22 -7.30 -3.46
N VAL A 17 15.42 -8.51 -2.95
CA VAL A 17 15.57 -8.78 -1.51
C VAL A 17 16.68 -7.98 -0.86
N GLU A 18 17.77 -7.71 -1.59
CA GLU A 18 18.89 -6.92 -1.08
C GLU A 18 18.51 -5.46 -0.83
N HIS A 19 17.72 -4.86 -1.72
CA HIS A 19 17.19 -3.50 -1.53
C HIS A 19 16.22 -3.45 -0.33
N TRP A 20 15.35 -4.45 -0.22
CA TRP A 20 14.44 -4.58 0.93
C TRP A 20 15.19 -4.76 2.24
N HIS A 21 16.23 -5.60 2.26
CA HIS A 21 17.05 -5.82 3.44
C HIS A 21 17.70 -4.51 3.91
N HIS A 22 18.27 -3.75 2.97
CA HIS A 22 18.86 -2.45 3.28
C HIS A 22 17.81 -1.48 3.88
N ALA A 23 16.63 -1.37 3.29
CA ALA A 23 15.56 -0.53 3.81
C ALA A 23 15.11 -0.96 5.22
N LEU A 24 15.00 -2.28 5.47
CA LEU A 24 14.66 -2.82 6.78
C LEU A 24 15.70 -2.46 7.86
N GLU A 25 16.97 -2.55 7.53
CA GLU A 25 18.06 -2.17 8.44
C GLU A 25 18.01 -0.70 8.84
N GLN A 26 17.63 0.18 7.91
CA GLN A 26 17.49 1.61 8.13
C GLN A 26 16.27 1.96 8.99
N LEU A 27 15.11 1.34 8.71
CA LEU A 27 13.83 1.80 9.24
C LEU A 27 13.38 1.07 10.51
N PHE A 28 13.66 -0.23 10.65
CA PHE A 28 13.15 -1.00 11.78
C PHE A 28 13.52 -0.45 13.16
N PRO A 29 14.75 0.08 13.37
CA PRO A 29 15.10 0.68 14.66
C PRO A 29 14.20 1.85 15.05
N ASP A 30 13.83 2.71 14.09
CA ASP A 30 13.04 3.92 14.33
C ASP A 30 11.58 3.62 14.73
N TYR A 31 11.08 2.42 14.39
CA TYR A 31 9.72 1.97 14.68
C TYR A 31 9.65 0.84 15.73
N ASP A 32 10.73 0.64 16.49
CA ASP A 32 10.81 -0.41 17.51
C ASP A 32 10.49 -1.83 16.99
N ILE A 33 10.70 -2.10 15.68
CA ILE A 33 10.56 -3.43 15.10
C ILE A 33 11.90 -4.16 15.26
N ASN A 34 12.29 -4.41 16.52
CA ASN A 34 13.65 -4.76 16.91
C ASN A 34 13.80 -6.15 17.54
N THR A 35 12.70 -6.90 17.71
CA THR A 35 12.75 -8.28 18.21
C THR A 35 12.45 -9.29 17.12
N PRO A 36 12.93 -10.55 17.21
CA PRO A 36 12.61 -11.58 16.22
C PRO A 36 11.11 -11.79 16.00
N LYS A 37 10.30 -11.70 17.07
CA LYS A 37 8.83 -11.82 16.97
C LYS A 37 8.21 -10.67 16.18
N ARG A 38 8.60 -9.42 16.48
CA ARG A 38 8.09 -8.23 15.81
C ARG A 38 8.48 -8.24 14.33
N MET A 39 9.75 -8.52 14.02
CA MET A 39 10.24 -8.62 12.64
C MET A 39 9.52 -9.72 11.85
N ALA A 40 9.36 -10.91 12.43
CA ALA A 40 8.68 -12.01 11.77
C ALA A 40 7.20 -11.70 11.51
N ALA A 41 6.49 -11.14 12.48
CA ALA A 41 5.08 -10.76 12.36
C ALA A 41 4.89 -9.66 11.30
N PHE A 42 5.72 -8.62 11.31
CA PHE A 42 5.70 -7.53 10.33
C PHE A 42 5.91 -8.05 8.91
N ILE A 43 6.98 -8.84 8.70
CA ILE A 43 7.32 -9.36 7.37
C ILE A 43 6.24 -10.32 6.87
N ALA A 44 5.69 -11.17 7.73
CA ALA A 44 4.62 -12.09 7.36
C ALA A 44 3.37 -11.32 6.90
N GLN A 45 2.94 -10.32 7.65
CA GLN A 45 1.77 -9.50 7.31
C GLN A 45 2.00 -8.71 6.01
N CYS A 46 3.10 -7.99 5.90
CA CYS A 46 3.42 -7.21 4.70
C CYS A 46 3.61 -8.10 3.47
N SER A 47 4.22 -9.29 3.64
CA SER A 47 4.40 -10.25 2.55
C SER A 47 3.05 -10.79 2.05
N HIS A 48 2.12 -11.07 2.95
CA HIS A 48 0.77 -11.49 2.60
C HIS A 48 0.04 -10.40 1.79
N GLU A 49 0.03 -9.17 2.26
CA GLU A 49 -0.67 -8.04 1.64
C GLU A 49 -0.07 -7.62 0.28
N SER A 50 1.23 -7.74 0.11
CA SER A 50 1.96 -7.26 -1.08
C SER A 50 2.43 -8.37 -2.03
N GLY A 51 2.00 -9.61 -1.80
CA GLY A 51 2.45 -10.76 -2.61
C GLY A 51 3.96 -10.97 -2.54
N GLY A 52 4.54 -10.95 -1.34
CA GLY A 52 5.98 -11.11 -1.15
C GLY A 52 6.79 -9.85 -1.48
N PHE A 53 6.28 -8.68 -1.15
CA PHE A 53 6.89 -7.38 -1.42
C PHE A 53 7.00 -7.06 -2.93
N MET A 54 6.10 -7.64 -3.74
CA MET A 54 6.13 -7.49 -5.20
C MET A 54 5.12 -6.46 -5.73
N VAL A 55 3.97 -6.32 -5.06
CA VAL A 55 2.89 -5.42 -5.48
C VAL A 55 2.95 -4.14 -4.64
N LEU A 56 3.48 -3.07 -5.24
CA LEU A 56 3.67 -1.77 -4.58
C LEU A 56 2.70 -0.68 -5.05
N LYS A 57 1.91 -0.97 -6.07
CA LYS A 57 0.86 -0.09 -6.58
C LYS A 57 -0.31 -0.93 -7.05
N GLU A 58 -1.53 -0.49 -6.76
CA GLU A 58 -2.72 -1.19 -7.22
C GLU A 58 -2.83 -1.20 -8.76
N ASN A 59 -3.36 -2.30 -9.29
CA ASN A 59 -3.59 -2.46 -10.73
C ASN A 59 -5.01 -2.00 -11.06
N LEU A 60 -5.12 -0.87 -11.73
CA LEU A 60 -6.38 -0.25 -12.17
C LEU A 60 -6.69 -0.54 -13.64
N ASN A 61 -5.99 -1.48 -14.26
CA ASN A 61 -6.17 -1.86 -15.66
C ASN A 61 -7.33 -2.85 -15.84
N TYR A 62 -8.54 -2.41 -15.53
CA TYR A 62 -9.73 -3.24 -15.60
C TYR A 62 -10.33 -3.32 -17.01
N ARG A 63 -10.98 -4.46 -17.31
CA ARG A 63 -11.91 -4.63 -18.46
C ARG A 63 -13.31 -4.19 -18.05
N ALA A 64 -14.14 -3.79 -19.04
CA ALA A 64 -15.49 -3.33 -18.80
C ALA A 64 -16.34 -4.32 -17.96
N ALA A 65 -16.31 -5.61 -18.31
CA ALA A 65 -17.03 -6.65 -17.55
C ALA A 65 -16.60 -6.73 -16.09
N THR A 66 -15.30 -6.52 -15.82
CA THR A 66 -14.76 -6.52 -14.46
C THR A 66 -15.20 -5.27 -13.69
N LEU A 67 -15.22 -4.10 -14.33
CA LEU A 67 -15.73 -2.86 -13.73
C LEU A 67 -17.19 -3.01 -13.30
N ARG A 68 -18.02 -3.60 -14.17
CA ARG A 68 -19.43 -3.90 -13.87
C ARG A 68 -19.59 -4.84 -12.67
N LYS A 69 -18.73 -5.85 -12.58
CA LYS A 69 -18.79 -6.87 -11.53
C LYS A 69 -18.29 -6.35 -10.18
N ILE A 70 -17.15 -5.64 -10.18
CA ILE A 70 -16.45 -5.24 -8.93
C ILE A 70 -16.96 -3.88 -8.44
N PHE A 71 -17.24 -2.97 -9.34
CA PHE A 71 -17.64 -1.59 -9.03
C PHE A 71 -19.03 -1.22 -9.62
N PRO A 72 -20.07 -2.01 -9.38
CA PRO A 72 -21.39 -1.78 -10.00
C PRO A 72 -22.01 -0.42 -9.65
N LYS A 73 -21.70 0.12 -8.47
CA LYS A 73 -22.12 1.46 -8.03
C LYS A 73 -21.58 2.57 -8.92
N TYR A 74 -20.32 2.43 -9.37
CA TYR A 74 -19.62 3.43 -10.16
C TYR A 74 -19.78 3.22 -11.67
N PHE A 75 -20.07 1.99 -12.08
CA PHE A 75 -20.29 1.59 -13.46
C PHE A 75 -21.64 0.84 -13.61
N PRO A 76 -22.77 1.58 -13.49
CA PRO A 76 -24.10 0.96 -13.47
C PRO A 76 -24.56 0.43 -14.84
N THR A 77 -23.90 0.79 -15.94
CA THR A 77 -24.22 0.33 -17.29
C THR A 77 -23.02 -0.20 -18.05
N ASP A 78 -23.25 -1.04 -19.04
CA ASP A 78 -22.19 -1.59 -19.88
C ASP A 78 -21.56 -0.50 -20.78
N GLU A 79 -22.34 0.46 -21.24
CA GLU A 79 -21.87 1.59 -22.03
C GLU A 79 -20.85 2.41 -21.26
N LEU A 80 -21.16 2.75 -20.01
CA LEU A 80 -20.26 3.53 -19.16
C LEU A 80 -18.98 2.74 -18.84
N ALA A 81 -19.09 1.45 -18.51
CA ALA A 81 -17.95 0.59 -18.26
C ALA A 81 -17.04 0.46 -19.49
N ASN A 82 -17.64 0.30 -20.69
CA ASN A 82 -16.91 0.26 -21.94
C ASN A 82 -16.22 1.60 -22.26
N GLN A 83 -16.89 2.72 -22.00
CA GLN A 83 -16.31 4.04 -22.19
C GLN A 83 -15.00 4.18 -21.39
N TYR A 84 -15.02 3.90 -20.10
CA TYR A 84 -13.83 4.02 -19.23
C TYR A 84 -12.75 2.97 -19.54
N ALA A 85 -13.13 1.72 -19.82
CA ALA A 85 -12.20 0.65 -20.14
C ALA A 85 -11.43 0.88 -21.46
N ASN A 86 -11.93 1.73 -22.36
CA ASN A 86 -11.33 2.05 -23.66
C ASN A 86 -10.66 3.43 -23.71
N MET A 87 -10.64 4.18 -22.61
CA MET A 87 -9.91 5.45 -22.55
C MET A 87 -8.39 5.23 -22.67
N PRO A 88 -7.64 6.12 -23.34
CA PRO A 88 -6.17 6.04 -23.39
C PRO A 88 -5.54 6.07 -21.99
N ASN A 89 -6.11 6.87 -21.07
CA ASN A 89 -5.70 7.00 -19.66
C ASN A 89 -6.64 6.24 -18.71
N LYS A 90 -7.10 5.06 -19.09
CA LYS A 90 -8.16 4.33 -18.37
C LYS A 90 -7.88 4.09 -16.89
N GLN A 91 -6.63 3.81 -16.51
CA GLN A 91 -6.30 3.58 -15.11
C GLN A 91 -6.52 4.82 -14.26
N GLU A 92 -6.13 5.97 -14.78
CA GLU A 92 -6.37 7.27 -14.15
C GLU A 92 -7.88 7.59 -14.07
N ALA A 93 -8.58 7.46 -15.18
CA ALA A 93 -10.01 7.73 -15.25
C ALA A 93 -10.81 6.82 -14.30
N ILE A 94 -10.49 5.54 -14.26
CA ILE A 94 -11.15 4.56 -13.37
C ILE A 94 -10.87 4.93 -11.89
N ALA A 95 -9.62 5.21 -11.53
CA ALA A 95 -9.26 5.59 -10.16
C ALA A 95 -9.98 6.87 -9.74
N ASN A 96 -9.96 7.90 -10.58
CA ASN A 96 -10.61 9.18 -10.30
C ASN A 96 -12.12 9.01 -10.08
N ARG A 97 -12.76 8.07 -10.77
CA ARG A 97 -14.17 7.77 -10.60
C ARG A 97 -14.48 6.98 -9.32
N ILE A 98 -13.77 5.86 -9.09
CA ILE A 98 -14.08 4.98 -7.95
C ILE A 98 -13.69 5.59 -6.60
N TYR A 99 -12.72 6.50 -6.59
CA TYR A 99 -12.22 7.15 -5.37
C TYR A 99 -12.68 8.61 -5.21
N ALA A 100 -13.52 9.12 -6.13
CA ALA A 100 -14.06 10.47 -6.05
C ALA A 100 -14.80 10.71 -4.74
N SER A 101 -14.55 11.86 -4.12
CA SER A 101 -15.24 12.33 -2.90
C SER A 101 -15.20 11.33 -1.73
N ARG A 102 -14.14 10.54 -1.65
CA ARG A 102 -13.91 9.54 -0.60
C ARG A 102 -12.51 9.72 -0.01
N MET A 103 -12.35 9.38 1.27
CA MET A 103 -11.05 9.35 1.95
C MET A 103 -10.26 10.67 1.78
N GLY A 104 -10.98 11.80 1.83
CA GLY A 104 -10.38 13.13 1.67
C GLY A 104 -10.07 13.54 0.22
N ASN A 105 -10.35 12.70 -0.77
CA ASN A 105 -10.21 13.06 -2.18
C ASN A 105 -11.28 14.05 -2.60
N GLY A 106 -10.94 14.95 -3.55
CA GLY A 106 -11.90 15.76 -4.27
C GLY A 106 -12.80 14.95 -5.21
N ASP A 107 -13.56 15.62 -6.05
CA ASP A 107 -14.39 15.00 -7.07
C ASP A 107 -13.57 14.30 -8.17
N GLU A 108 -14.25 13.67 -9.12
CA GLU A 108 -13.60 12.94 -10.22
C GLU A 108 -12.66 13.84 -11.05
N ALA A 109 -13.02 15.13 -11.21
CA ALA A 109 -12.24 16.08 -11.98
C ALA A 109 -10.97 16.57 -11.25
N SER A 110 -10.89 16.41 -9.93
CA SER A 110 -9.73 16.80 -9.12
C SER A 110 -8.46 16.01 -9.45
N GLY A 111 -8.59 14.78 -9.97
CA GLY A 111 -7.48 13.87 -10.19
C GLY A 111 -6.95 13.19 -8.91
N ASP A 112 -7.52 13.50 -7.75
CA ASP A 112 -7.06 12.99 -6.46
C ASP A 112 -7.19 11.46 -6.38
N GLY A 113 -8.21 10.87 -7.02
CA GLY A 113 -8.42 9.42 -7.00
C GLY A 113 -7.21 8.64 -7.53
N PHE A 114 -6.63 9.07 -8.63
CA PHE A 114 -5.43 8.43 -9.18
C PHE A 114 -4.15 8.89 -8.46
N ARG A 115 -4.07 10.17 -8.11
CA ARG A 115 -2.91 10.70 -7.39
C ARG A 115 -2.67 9.96 -6.09
N TYR A 116 -3.73 9.66 -5.33
CA TYR A 116 -3.69 9.01 -4.02
C TYR A 116 -4.26 7.58 -4.04
N CYS A 117 -4.12 6.88 -5.18
CA CYS A 117 -4.47 5.45 -5.29
C CYS A 117 -3.54 4.58 -4.43
N GLY A 118 -3.90 3.31 -4.26
CA GLY A 118 -3.18 2.38 -3.39
C GLY A 118 -1.70 2.21 -3.76
N ARG A 119 -0.80 2.52 -2.81
CA ARG A 119 0.66 2.37 -2.96
C ARG A 119 1.32 1.88 -1.68
N GLY A 120 2.55 1.38 -1.84
CA GLY A 120 3.36 0.83 -0.75
C GLY A 120 2.96 -0.58 -0.35
N LEU A 121 3.65 -1.14 0.63
CA LEU A 121 3.44 -2.54 1.08
C LEU A 121 2.07 -2.79 1.70
N ILE A 122 1.41 -1.73 2.21
CA ILE A 122 0.08 -1.81 2.84
C ILE A 122 -1.03 -1.21 1.97
N GLN A 123 -0.73 -0.84 0.72
CA GLN A 123 -1.70 -0.21 -0.20
C GLN A 123 -2.37 1.02 0.42
N LEU A 124 -1.57 1.97 0.93
CA LEU A 124 -2.05 3.25 1.45
C LEU A 124 -2.87 3.96 0.39
N THR A 125 -4.11 4.32 0.70
CA THR A 125 -5.09 4.85 -0.26
C THR A 125 -5.84 6.05 0.30
N GLY A 126 -6.07 7.07 -0.54
CA GLY A 126 -6.83 8.26 -0.22
C GLY A 126 -6.00 9.41 0.30
N LYS A 127 -6.40 10.64 -0.08
CA LYS A 127 -5.67 11.88 0.25
C LYS A 127 -5.51 12.08 1.75
N GLU A 128 -6.51 11.73 2.55
CA GLU A 128 -6.46 11.87 4.00
C GLU A 128 -5.39 10.98 4.61
N ASN A 129 -5.32 9.69 4.23
CA ASN A 129 -4.30 8.75 4.70
C ASN A 129 -2.90 9.16 4.24
N TYR A 130 -2.78 9.60 2.98
CA TYR A 130 -1.52 10.16 2.47
C TYR A 130 -1.09 11.39 3.27
N SER A 131 -2.04 12.29 3.61
CA SER A 131 -1.74 13.50 4.38
C SER A 131 -1.26 13.19 5.79
N TRP A 132 -1.85 12.20 6.46
CA TRP A 132 -1.40 11.78 7.79
C TRP A 132 0.01 11.17 7.75
N PHE A 133 0.28 10.31 6.77
CA PHE A 133 1.62 9.74 6.64
C PHE A 133 2.65 10.80 6.23
N ALA A 134 2.34 11.68 5.27
CA ALA A 134 3.19 12.77 4.87
C ALA A 134 3.53 13.71 6.04
N ALA A 135 2.54 14.03 6.89
CA ALA A 135 2.73 14.83 8.08
C ALA A 135 3.71 14.18 9.07
N SER A 136 3.66 12.86 9.23
CA SER A 136 4.61 12.13 10.09
C SER A 136 6.06 12.18 9.60
N LEU A 137 6.24 12.44 8.30
CA LEU A 137 7.55 12.59 7.66
C LEU A 137 7.98 14.04 7.45
N GLU A 138 7.15 15.01 7.88
CA GLU A 138 7.34 16.44 7.59
C GLU A 138 7.51 16.71 6.08
N MET A 139 6.81 15.94 5.24
CA MET A 139 6.88 15.96 3.78
C MET A 139 5.61 16.56 3.17
N PRO A 140 5.69 17.31 2.05
CA PRO A 140 4.50 17.68 1.28
C PRO A 140 3.74 16.44 0.78
N VAL A 141 2.42 16.44 0.90
CA VAL A 141 1.59 15.28 0.48
C VAL A 141 1.70 15.00 -1.02
N GLU A 142 2.00 16.02 -1.81
CA GLU A 142 2.19 15.94 -3.26
C GLU A 142 3.40 15.10 -3.66
N ASP A 143 4.43 15.02 -2.81
CA ASP A 143 5.67 14.28 -3.06
C ASP A 143 5.55 12.81 -2.63
N LEU A 144 4.55 12.51 -1.79
CA LEU A 144 4.40 11.17 -1.21
C LEU A 144 4.12 10.06 -2.25
N PRO A 145 3.34 10.28 -3.34
CA PRO A 145 3.14 9.26 -4.36
C PRO A 145 4.43 8.75 -5.00
N GLU A 146 5.41 9.62 -5.23
CA GLU A 146 6.73 9.25 -5.75
C GLU A 146 7.54 8.50 -4.70
N TYR A 147 7.58 9.02 -3.46
CA TYR A 147 8.27 8.38 -2.35
C TYR A 147 7.76 6.96 -2.08
N LEU A 148 6.45 6.73 -2.09
CA LEU A 148 5.84 5.41 -1.93
C LEU A 148 6.20 4.41 -3.05
N GLY A 149 6.71 4.89 -4.18
CA GLY A 149 7.25 4.08 -5.27
C GLY A 149 8.67 3.56 -5.02
N THR A 150 9.37 4.07 -4.01
CA THR A 150 10.70 3.60 -3.59
C THR A 150 10.60 2.43 -2.62
N PHE A 151 11.67 1.64 -2.46
CA PHE A 151 11.72 0.57 -1.45
C PHE A 151 11.59 1.15 -0.03
N GLU A 152 12.28 2.24 0.23
CA GLU A 152 12.24 2.93 1.51
C GLU A 152 10.85 3.47 1.84
N GLY A 153 10.25 4.25 0.95
CA GLY A 153 8.92 4.82 1.18
C GLY A 153 7.81 3.78 1.27
N ALA A 154 7.86 2.74 0.43
CA ALA A 154 6.91 1.64 0.49
C ALA A 154 6.99 0.89 1.83
N LEU A 155 8.19 0.65 2.35
CA LEU A 155 8.41 0.02 3.64
C LEU A 155 8.03 0.96 4.79
N GLN A 156 8.43 2.24 4.71
CA GLN A 156 8.18 3.20 5.77
C GLN A 156 6.67 3.44 5.98
N SER A 157 5.87 3.42 4.92
CA SER A 157 4.42 3.48 5.05
C SER A 157 3.84 2.33 5.87
N ALA A 158 4.39 1.13 5.70
CA ALA A 158 4.01 -0.04 6.49
C ALA A 158 4.48 0.05 7.94
N CYS A 159 5.70 0.54 8.19
CA CYS A 159 6.21 0.79 9.54
C CYS A 159 5.37 1.83 10.27
N TRP A 160 5.04 2.93 9.61
CA TRP A 160 4.16 3.96 10.16
C TRP A 160 2.77 3.43 10.53
N PHE A 161 2.15 2.66 9.64
CA PHE A 161 0.87 2.00 9.92
C PHE A 161 0.96 1.04 11.11
N TRP A 162 2.03 0.26 11.16
CA TRP A 162 2.32 -0.69 12.23
C TRP A 162 2.41 0.01 13.60
N GLU A 163 3.16 1.10 13.66
CA GLU A 163 3.30 1.92 14.86
C GLU A 163 1.99 2.60 15.25
N SER A 164 1.31 3.26 14.30
CA SER A 164 0.06 3.99 14.52
C SER A 164 -1.07 3.11 15.06
N ASN A 165 -1.02 1.80 14.77
CA ASN A 165 -1.97 0.80 15.26
C ASN A 165 -1.43 -0.02 16.45
N ASN A 166 -0.28 0.33 17.02
CA ASN A 166 0.36 -0.36 18.15
C ASN A 166 0.55 -1.87 17.91
N LEU A 167 0.92 -2.29 16.70
CA LEU A 167 0.95 -3.70 16.30
C LEU A 167 2.09 -4.48 16.96
N ASN A 168 3.15 -3.80 17.45
CA ASN A 168 4.20 -4.45 18.22
C ASN A 168 3.66 -5.19 19.44
N GLN A 169 2.64 -4.66 20.12
CA GLN A 169 2.03 -5.33 21.28
C GLN A 169 1.37 -6.68 20.93
N TRP A 170 0.76 -6.78 19.75
CA TRP A 170 0.14 -8.03 19.27
C TRP A 170 1.19 -9.03 18.82
N ALA A 171 2.24 -8.55 18.17
CA ALA A 171 3.39 -9.38 17.83
C ALA A 171 4.08 -9.96 19.07
N ASP A 172 4.27 -9.16 20.10
CA ASP A 172 4.87 -9.60 21.38
C ASP A 172 4.04 -10.68 22.07
N LYS A 173 2.70 -10.55 22.04
CA LYS A 173 1.77 -11.56 22.57
C LYS A 173 1.67 -12.81 21.69
N GLY A 174 2.17 -12.78 20.46
CA GLY A 174 2.00 -13.87 19.50
C GLY A 174 0.57 -14.01 18.99
N ASP A 175 -0.23 -12.95 19.09
CA ASP A 175 -1.62 -12.92 18.64
C ASP A 175 -1.73 -12.64 17.16
N ILE A 176 -1.53 -13.70 16.36
CA ILE A 176 -1.58 -13.64 14.90
C ILE A 176 -2.98 -13.29 14.38
N LEU A 177 -4.04 -13.72 15.08
CA LEU A 177 -5.42 -13.45 14.65
C LEU A 177 -5.74 -11.96 14.74
N SER A 178 -5.32 -11.28 15.78
CA SER A 178 -5.48 -9.84 15.89
C SER A 178 -4.68 -9.08 14.85
N LEU A 179 -3.53 -9.60 14.41
CA LEU A 179 -2.72 -8.99 13.34
C LEU A 179 -3.36 -9.14 11.94
N ILE A 180 -4.03 -10.26 11.67
CA ILE A 180 -4.65 -10.53 10.37
C ILE A 180 -5.93 -9.71 10.15
N HIS A 181 -6.63 -9.30 11.22
CA HIS A 181 -7.92 -8.60 11.15
C HIS A 181 -7.80 -7.07 11.18
N ILE A 182 -6.59 -6.53 11.03
CA ILE A 182 -6.32 -5.10 10.94
C ILE A 182 -6.28 -4.66 9.49
#